data_bfc2d8683647f9b315f0927d17e255d1
#
_entry.id   bfc2d8683647f9b315f0927d17e255d1
#
_cell.length_a   1.000
_cell.length_b   1.000
_cell.length_c   1.000
_cell.angle_alpha   90.00
_cell.angle_beta   90.00
_cell.angle_gamma   90.00
#
_symmetry.space_group_name_H-M   'P 1'
#
loop_
_entity.id
_entity.type
_entity.pdbx_description
1 polymer ?
#
loop_
_entity_poly.entity_id
_entity_poly.type
_entity_poly.pdbx_seq_one_letter_code
_entity_poly.pdbx_strand_id
1 'polypeptide(L)'
;MLDIAFAKPALPKSGALALLIHEGEKPSGLWAQLNEATGGAIARAFDVAEFTGAKGKTCTILAPGANLTRVLAVGLGKPADLTQKILEEAGGAVVSNLSRETAVTVTNSSLTAQQAAEVALGAVLRSYRFDRYRTKEKAEDKPKLSRMTVLTSENSKAKAAWEPLDATAKGVFLTRDLVSEPPNVLDPPEMADRCRKLSELGLKVEILGPKEMGKLGFGALLGVSQGSVKEPRMVIMHWNGASGAGKKPRDKPVVFVGKGVTFDTGGISIKPAGGMEDMKWDMAGAGTVIGLMAALAGRKAKVDAIGLVGLVENMPSGNAQRPGDVVTSYSGQTIEVINTDA
;
A
#
# COMPACT_ATOMS: atom_id res chain seq x y z
N MET A 1 3.52 4.75 10.35
CA MET A 1 4.11 4.83 8.97
C MET A 1 5.50 5.42 9.10
N LEU A 2 6.47 5.01 8.25
CA LEU A 2 7.82 5.58 8.22
C LEU A 2 7.75 7.08 7.87
N ASP A 3 8.39 7.93 8.70
CA ASP A 3 8.47 9.39 8.48
C ASP A 3 9.56 9.70 7.44
N ILE A 4 9.20 10.43 6.38
CA ILE A 4 10.10 10.76 5.26
C ILE A 4 10.45 12.25 5.31
N ALA A 5 11.75 12.54 5.25
CA ALA A 5 12.29 13.88 5.10
C ALA A 5 13.22 13.98 3.90
N PHE A 6 13.34 15.18 3.34
CA PHE A 6 14.28 15.49 2.26
C PHE A 6 15.22 16.63 2.72
N ALA A 7 16.51 16.45 2.52
CA ALA A 7 17.52 17.42 2.93
C ALA A 7 18.59 17.62 1.84
N LYS A 8 19.33 18.72 1.94
CA LYS A 8 20.51 18.94 1.07
C LYS A 8 21.59 17.94 1.41
N PRO A 9 22.43 17.56 0.44
CA PRO A 9 23.57 16.67 0.67
C PRO A 9 24.49 17.20 1.78
N ALA A 10 24.66 16.39 2.82
CA ALA A 10 25.59 16.63 3.91
C ALA A 10 25.89 15.28 4.60
N LEU A 11 27.13 15.10 5.08
CA LEU A 11 27.45 13.91 5.86
C LEU A 11 26.64 13.91 7.17
N PRO A 12 25.98 12.80 7.52
CA PRO A 12 25.32 12.67 8.81
C PRO A 12 26.37 12.67 9.93
N LYS A 13 26.04 13.33 11.04
CA LYS A 13 26.92 13.42 12.20
C LYS A 13 27.03 12.11 12.99
N SER A 14 26.06 11.22 12.85
CA SER A 14 25.97 9.92 13.53
C SER A 14 24.84 9.08 12.93
N GLY A 15 24.75 7.80 13.35
CA GLY A 15 23.65 6.90 12.99
C GLY A 15 23.93 6.07 11.74
N ALA A 16 22.86 5.61 11.07
CA ALA A 16 22.96 4.77 9.89
C ALA A 16 22.87 5.58 8.59
N LEU A 17 23.68 5.19 7.61
CA LEU A 17 23.68 5.77 6.26
C LEU A 17 23.47 4.67 5.22
N ALA A 18 22.63 4.93 4.21
CA ALA A 18 22.51 4.11 3.03
C ALA A 18 23.08 4.85 1.80
N LEU A 19 23.98 4.19 1.08
CA LEU A 19 24.55 4.65 -0.18
C LEU A 19 23.88 3.89 -1.32
N LEU A 20 23.22 4.58 -2.22
CA LEU A 20 22.71 4.01 -3.46
C LEU A 20 23.79 4.20 -4.54
N ILE A 21 24.29 3.11 -5.12
CA ILE A 21 25.48 3.11 -5.96
C ILE A 21 25.19 2.45 -7.29
N HIS A 22 25.54 3.12 -8.38
CA HIS A 22 25.48 2.54 -9.72
C HIS A 22 26.64 1.55 -9.95
N GLU A 23 26.40 0.58 -10.82
CA GLU A 23 27.42 -0.39 -11.22
C GLU A 23 28.64 0.30 -11.85
N GLY A 24 29.81 0.02 -11.29
CA GLY A 24 31.08 0.63 -11.71
C GLY A 24 31.29 2.09 -11.30
N GLU A 25 30.39 2.68 -10.50
CA GLU A 25 30.51 4.05 -10.00
C GLU A 25 31.77 4.20 -9.14
N LYS A 26 32.51 5.26 -9.38
CA LYS A 26 33.71 5.62 -8.58
C LYS A 26 33.34 6.60 -7.48
N PRO A 27 34.08 6.60 -6.34
CA PRO A 27 33.83 7.56 -5.27
C PRO A 27 33.85 9.01 -5.78
N SER A 28 32.73 9.71 -5.59
CA SER A 28 32.54 11.11 -5.95
C SER A 28 31.62 11.80 -4.94
N GLY A 29 31.65 13.12 -4.87
CA GLY A 29 30.77 13.90 -4.04
C GLY A 29 30.72 13.43 -2.58
N LEU A 30 29.55 13.17 -2.05
CA LEU A 30 29.35 12.77 -0.66
C LEU A 30 29.92 11.39 -0.34
N TRP A 31 29.87 10.45 -1.32
CA TRP A 31 30.53 9.15 -1.14
C TRP A 31 32.06 9.26 -0.96
N ALA A 32 32.74 10.08 -1.77
CA ALA A 32 34.18 10.30 -1.60
C ALA A 32 34.48 10.90 -0.22
N GLN A 33 33.71 11.91 0.22
CA GLN A 33 33.87 12.52 1.55
C GLN A 33 33.63 11.49 2.68
N LEU A 34 32.63 10.63 2.53
CA LEU A 34 32.33 9.56 3.49
C LEU A 34 33.50 8.56 3.56
N ASN A 35 34.03 8.13 2.42
CA ASN A 35 35.15 7.20 2.38
C ASN A 35 36.41 7.78 3.04
N GLU A 36 36.68 9.06 2.82
CA GLU A 36 37.77 9.78 3.49
C GLU A 36 37.51 9.87 5.01
N ALA A 37 36.34 10.31 5.44
CA ALA A 37 35.97 10.43 6.85
C ALA A 37 36.03 9.11 7.63
N THR A 38 35.88 7.97 6.93
CA THR A 38 36.01 6.62 7.49
C THR A 38 37.40 6.00 7.29
N GLY A 39 38.39 6.78 6.87
CA GLY A 39 39.75 6.30 6.62
C GLY A 39 39.83 5.22 5.54
N GLY A 40 38.96 5.29 4.51
CA GLY A 40 38.89 4.32 3.41
C GLY A 40 38.18 3.02 3.73
N ALA A 41 37.51 2.91 4.87
CA ALA A 41 36.82 1.67 5.28
C ALA A 41 35.74 1.23 4.29
N ILE A 42 35.04 2.20 3.66
CA ILE A 42 33.98 1.89 2.71
C ILE A 42 34.53 1.21 1.45
N ALA A 43 35.56 1.79 0.85
CA ALA A 43 36.19 1.22 -0.35
C ALA A 43 36.76 -0.17 -0.06
N ARG A 44 37.52 -0.34 1.05
CA ARG A 44 38.02 -1.66 1.44
C ARG A 44 36.92 -2.70 1.64
N ALA A 45 35.80 -2.31 2.23
CA ALA A 45 34.65 -3.22 2.41
C ALA A 45 34.07 -3.63 1.06
N PHE A 46 33.98 -2.73 0.08
CA PHE A 46 33.50 -3.06 -1.27
C PHE A 46 34.45 -4.02 -1.97
N ASP A 47 35.76 -3.83 -1.86
CA ASP A 47 36.77 -4.75 -2.41
C ASP A 47 36.64 -6.14 -1.81
N VAL A 48 36.55 -6.25 -0.48
CA VAL A 48 36.40 -7.54 0.22
C VAL A 48 35.06 -8.24 -0.11
N ALA A 49 33.99 -7.47 -0.24
CA ALA A 49 32.64 -7.99 -0.55
C ALA A 49 32.41 -8.17 -2.06
N GLU A 50 33.39 -7.85 -2.91
CA GLU A 50 33.25 -7.80 -4.37
C GLU A 50 32.00 -7.01 -4.81
N PHE A 51 31.70 -5.91 -4.08
CA PHE A 51 30.53 -5.10 -4.32
C PHE A 51 30.79 -4.10 -5.44
N THR A 52 30.15 -4.32 -6.57
CA THR A 52 30.32 -3.50 -7.80
C THR A 52 29.19 -2.48 -8.01
N GLY A 53 28.15 -2.47 -7.18
CA GLY A 53 26.93 -1.69 -7.42
C GLY A 53 25.92 -2.39 -8.34
N ALA A 54 26.11 -3.67 -8.65
CA ALA A 54 25.16 -4.44 -9.44
C ALA A 54 23.76 -4.44 -8.81
N LYS A 55 22.72 -4.40 -9.65
CA LYS A 55 21.31 -4.27 -9.24
C LYS A 55 20.93 -5.24 -8.12
N GLY A 56 20.35 -4.70 -7.04
CA GLY A 56 19.82 -5.47 -5.92
C GLY A 56 20.87 -6.09 -4.99
N LYS A 57 22.15 -5.94 -5.29
CA LYS A 57 23.23 -6.34 -4.37
C LYS A 57 23.36 -5.34 -3.23
N THR A 58 23.71 -5.83 -2.06
CA THR A 58 23.94 -4.99 -0.87
C THR A 58 25.27 -5.32 -0.20
N CYS A 59 25.89 -4.31 0.40
CA CYS A 59 27.06 -4.48 1.26
C CYS A 59 26.83 -3.70 2.55
N THR A 60 26.90 -4.38 3.70
CA THR A 60 26.71 -3.76 5.01
C THR A 60 28.04 -3.65 5.74
N ILE A 61 28.37 -2.45 6.20
CA ILE A 61 29.60 -2.13 6.91
C ILE A 61 29.24 -1.68 8.32
N LEU A 62 29.70 -2.41 9.33
CA LEU A 62 29.44 -2.13 10.73
C LEU A 62 30.52 -1.22 11.31
N ALA A 63 30.09 -0.20 12.05
CA ALA A 63 30.97 0.73 12.75
C ALA A 63 32.16 1.24 11.90
N PRO A 64 31.91 1.80 10.68
CA PRO A 64 32.97 2.14 9.75
C PRO A 64 33.88 3.29 10.23
N GLY A 65 33.51 3.99 11.30
CA GLY A 65 34.07 5.23 11.78
C GLY A 65 33.16 6.44 11.58
N ALA A 66 33.65 7.64 11.75
CA ALA A 66 32.93 8.90 11.58
C ALA A 66 31.61 8.97 12.40
N ASN A 67 31.57 8.33 13.59
CA ASN A 67 30.38 8.20 14.45
C ASN A 67 29.19 7.51 13.80
N LEU A 68 29.39 6.80 12.70
CA LEU A 68 28.34 6.01 12.07
C LEU A 68 28.19 4.63 12.72
N THR A 69 26.97 4.23 13.00
CA THR A 69 26.67 2.88 13.50
C THR A 69 26.80 1.87 12.37
N ARG A 70 26.39 2.27 11.17
CA ARG A 70 26.33 1.37 10.01
C ARG A 70 26.31 2.15 8.70
N VAL A 71 26.96 1.61 7.67
CA VAL A 71 26.77 2.01 6.28
C VAL A 71 26.23 0.82 5.49
N LEU A 72 25.15 1.02 4.78
CA LEU A 72 24.57 0.06 3.82
C LEU A 72 24.79 0.61 2.41
N ALA A 73 25.50 -0.12 1.57
CA ALA A 73 25.50 0.13 0.13
C ALA A 73 24.41 -0.71 -0.55
N VAL A 74 23.67 -0.10 -1.47
CA VAL A 74 22.63 -0.75 -2.29
C VAL A 74 22.93 -0.50 -3.76
N GLY A 75 23.11 -1.56 -4.52
CA GLY A 75 23.38 -1.51 -5.95
C GLY A 75 22.15 -1.17 -6.77
N LEU A 76 22.25 -0.15 -7.61
CA LEU A 76 21.21 0.28 -8.55
C LEU A 76 21.35 -0.35 -9.95
N GLY A 77 22.47 -1.05 -10.22
CA GLY A 77 22.82 -1.52 -11.56
C GLY A 77 23.31 -0.37 -12.46
N LYS A 78 23.30 -0.61 -13.77
CA LYS A 78 23.81 0.37 -14.75
C LYS A 78 22.92 1.62 -14.79
N PRO A 79 23.49 2.83 -14.91
CA PRO A 79 22.70 4.07 -14.99
C PRO A 79 21.65 4.08 -16.11
N ALA A 80 21.98 3.48 -17.27
CA ALA A 80 21.08 3.41 -18.42
C ALA A 80 19.82 2.56 -18.19
N ASP A 81 19.87 1.62 -17.24
CA ASP A 81 18.78 0.69 -16.91
C ASP A 81 17.92 1.18 -15.73
N LEU A 82 18.23 2.37 -15.18
CA LEU A 82 17.55 2.90 -14.00
C LEU A 82 16.07 3.18 -14.27
N THR A 83 15.19 2.56 -13.49
CA THR A 83 13.74 2.73 -13.56
C THR A 83 13.18 3.09 -12.18
N GLN A 84 11.96 3.62 -12.13
CA GLN A 84 11.21 3.84 -10.89
C GLN A 84 11.20 2.58 -10.01
N LYS A 85 10.96 1.41 -10.60
CA LYS A 85 10.92 0.14 -9.87
C LYS A 85 12.25 -0.16 -9.16
N ILE A 86 13.39 0.10 -9.80
CA ILE A 86 14.72 -0.10 -9.19
C ILE A 86 14.91 0.83 -7.99
N LEU A 87 14.47 2.08 -8.09
CA LEU A 87 14.55 3.04 -6.99
C LEU A 87 13.63 2.64 -5.81
N GLU A 88 12.41 2.19 -6.10
CA GLU A 88 11.51 1.65 -5.09
C GLU A 88 12.10 0.39 -4.42
N GLU A 89 12.66 -0.55 -5.19
CA GLU A 89 13.33 -1.75 -4.68
C GLU A 89 14.53 -1.36 -3.78
N ALA A 90 15.30 -0.35 -4.17
CA ALA A 90 16.42 0.17 -3.37
C ALA A 90 15.94 0.77 -2.03
N GLY A 91 14.89 1.59 -2.06
CA GLY A 91 14.25 2.10 -0.84
C GLY A 91 13.76 0.99 0.07
N GLY A 92 13.13 -0.03 -0.50
CA GLY A 92 12.71 -1.24 0.21
C GLY A 92 13.88 -2.02 0.83
N ALA A 93 14.99 -2.16 0.12
CA ALA A 93 16.21 -2.80 0.61
C ALA A 93 16.80 -2.06 1.82
N VAL A 94 16.79 -0.73 1.80
CA VAL A 94 17.22 0.09 2.95
C VAL A 94 16.43 -0.26 4.20
N VAL A 95 15.11 -0.29 4.12
CA VAL A 95 14.23 -0.61 5.26
C VAL A 95 14.45 -2.04 5.75
N SER A 96 14.59 -3.01 4.84
CA SER A 96 14.81 -4.42 5.20
C SER A 96 16.10 -4.63 5.97
N ASN A 97 17.20 -3.98 5.54
CA ASN A 97 18.52 -4.18 6.10
C ASN A 97 18.79 -3.30 7.35
N LEU A 98 18.09 -2.17 7.47
CA LEU A 98 18.32 -1.20 8.55
C LEU A 98 17.13 -1.07 9.51
N SER A 99 16.25 -2.08 9.57
CA SER A 99 15.04 -2.08 10.40
C SER A 99 15.31 -1.94 11.90
N ARG A 100 16.52 -2.25 12.37
CA ARG A 100 16.94 -2.12 13.78
C ARG A 100 17.48 -0.74 14.14
N GLU A 101 17.81 0.10 13.16
CA GLU A 101 18.17 1.49 13.38
C GLU A 101 16.92 2.33 13.66
N THR A 102 17.06 3.43 14.39
CA THR A 102 15.94 4.34 14.65
C THR A 102 15.70 5.32 13.52
N ALA A 103 16.77 5.71 12.85
CA ALA A 103 16.75 6.62 11.70
C ALA A 103 17.82 6.24 10.69
N VAL A 104 17.60 6.57 9.42
CA VAL A 104 18.56 6.36 8.34
C VAL A 104 18.61 7.59 7.45
N THR A 105 19.82 7.96 7.03
CA THR A 105 20.07 8.91 5.93
C THR A 105 20.35 8.14 4.66
N VAL A 106 19.70 8.50 3.55
CA VAL A 106 19.90 7.86 2.24
C VAL A 106 20.51 8.87 1.28
N THR A 107 21.52 8.46 0.55
CA THR A 107 22.17 9.32 -0.44
C THR A 107 22.62 8.54 -1.68
N ASN A 108 22.74 9.27 -2.77
CA ASN A 108 23.43 8.89 -4.00
C ASN A 108 24.16 10.16 -4.51
N SER A 109 25.06 10.01 -5.47
CA SER A 109 25.80 11.14 -6.05
C SER A 109 24.92 12.18 -6.75
N SER A 110 23.74 11.81 -7.28
CA SER A 110 22.94 12.65 -8.18
C SER A 110 21.45 12.39 -8.24
N LEU A 111 20.79 12.01 -7.12
CA LEU A 111 19.32 11.82 -7.13
C LEU A 111 18.59 13.11 -7.52
N THR A 112 17.78 13.03 -8.57
CA THR A 112 16.78 14.06 -8.89
C THR A 112 15.68 14.09 -7.84
N ALA A 113 14.87 15.15 -7.84
CA ALA A 113 13.74 15.27 -6.95
C ALA A 113 12.76 14.08 -7.05
N GLN A 114 12.44 13.68 -8.29
CA GLN A 114 11.53 12.56 -8.56
C GLN A 114 12.12 11.22 -8.07
N GLN A 115 13.37 10.96 -8.37
CA GLN A 115 14.07 9.74 -7.95
C GLN A 115 14.16 9.62 -6.42
N ALA A 116 14.44 10.73 -5.72
CA ALA A 116 14.43 10.76 -4.27
C ALA A 116 13.06 10.39 -3.67
N ALA A 117 11.98 10.88 -4.29
CA ALA A 117 10.61 10.55 -3.87
C ALA A 117 10.24 9.09 -4.18
N GLU A 118 10.74 8.51 -5.28
CA GLU A 118 10.53 7.10 -5.63
C GLU A 118 11.26 6.14 -4.66
N VAL A 119 12.49 6.47 -4.25
CA VAL A 119 13.20 5.75 -3.17
C VAL A 119 12.38 5.80 -1.87
N ALA A 120 11.86 6.97 -1.52
CA ALA A 120 11.01 7.13 -0.34
C ALA A 120 9.73 6.29 -0.42
N LEU A 121 9.09 6.21 -1.60
CA LEU A 121 7.91 5.37 -1.82
C LEU A 121 8.20 3.90 -1.54
N GLY A 122 9.27 3.36 -2.12
CA GLY A 122 9.66 1.97 -1.88
C GLY A 122 9.97 1.68 -0.41
N ALA A 123 10.62 2.62 0.27
CA ALA A 123 10.90 2.52 1.70
C ALA A 123 9.60 2.49 2.53
N VAL A 124 8.66 3.41 2.26
CA VAL A 124 7.37 3.44 2.96
C VAL A 124 6.59 2.17 2.70
N LEU A 125 6.45 1.73 1.44
CA LEU A 125 5.71 0.51 1.10
C LEU A 125 6.29 -0.74 1.78
N ARG A 126 7.62 -0.81 1.94
CA ARG A 126 8.30 -1.92 2.62
C ARG A 126 8.16 -1.86 4.15
N SER A 127 7.97 -0.68 4.71
CA SER A 127 7.80 -0.49 6.16
C SER A 127 6.45 -0.94 6.69
N TYR A 128 5.49 -1.28 5.79
CA TYR A 128 4.17 -1.74 6.19
C TYR A 128 4.23 -2.98 7.07
N ARG A 129 3.40 -2.95 8.10
CA ARG A 129 3.27 -4.05 9.05
C ARG A 129 1.85 -4.10 9.58
N PHE A 130 1.24 -5.29 9.58
CA PHE A 130 -0.02 -5.55 10.23
C PHE A 130 0.23 -6.39 11.49
N ASP A 131 0.29 -5.75 12.64
CA ASP A 131 0.66 -6.38 13.91
C ASP A 131 -0.35 -6.16 15.05
N ARG A 132 -1.55 -5.65 14.71
CA ARG A 132 -2.61 -5.31 15.68
C ARG A 132 -2.95 -6.46 16.65
N TYR A 133 -2.87 -7.69 16.17
CA TYR A 133 -3.23 -8.90 16.92
C TYR A 133 -2.02 -9.69 17.41
N ARG A 134 -0.78 -9.17 17.25
CA ARG A 134 0.45 -9.82 17.72
C ARG A 134 0.78 -9.44 19.15
N THR A 135 -0.02 -9.92 20.11
CA THR A 135 0.08 -9.55 21.53
C THR A 135 1.31 -10.12 22.24
N LYS A 136 1.93 -11.19 21.70
CA LYS A 136 3.10 -11.85 22.29
C LYS A 136 4.45 -11.36 21.72
N GLU A 137 4.43 -10.48 20.72
CA GLU A 137 5.66 -9.97 20.14
C GLU A 137 6.35 -9.01 21.11
N LYS A 138 7.62 -9.30 21.41
CA LYS A 138 8.42 -8.48 22.31
C LYS A 138 8.80 -7.16 21.65
N ALA A 139 8.94 -6.09 22.43
CA ALA A 139 9.31 -4.77 21.93
C ALA A 139 10.69 -4.78 21.23
N GLU A 140 11.61 -5.61 21.70
CA GLU A 140 12.94 -5.78 21.11
C GLU A 140 12.91 -6.41 19.71
N ASP A 141 11.86 -7.19 19.38
CA ASP A 141 11.70 -7.84 18.07
C ASP A 141 11.06 -6.93 17.02
N LYS A 142 10.42 -5.86 17.46
CA LYS A 142 9.78 -4.91 16.55
C LYS A 142 10.81 -4.08 15.78
N PRO A 143 10.56 -3.76 14.50
CA PRO A 143 11.35 -2.78 13.76
C PRO A 143 11.37 -1.44 14.51
N LYS A 144 12.55 -0.81 14.54
CA LYS A 144 12.77 0.47 15.23
C LYS A 144 12.82 1.66 14.27
N LEU A 145 12.99 1.38 12.96
CA LEU A 145 13.15 2.42 11.94
C LEU A 145 11.86 3.24 11.80
N SER A 146 11.91 4.47 12.28
CA SER A 146 10.79 5.39 12.29
C SER A 146 10.96 6.59 11.36
N ARG A 147 12.21 6.91 10.97
CA ARG A 147 12.53 8.07 10.13
C ARG A 147 13.56 7.73 9.05
N MET A 148 13.31 8.22 7.84
CA MET A 148 14.27 8.20 6.72
C MET A 148 14.43 9.61 6.16
N THR A 149 15.69 10.06 6.00
CA THR A 149 16.02 11.32 5.34
C THR A 149 16.71 11.02 4.02
N VAL A 150 16.10 11.41 2.90
CA VAL A 150 16.71 11.26 1.57
C VAL A 150 17.42 12.57 1.17
N LEU A 151 18.69 12.46 0.84
CA LEU A 151 19.52 13.63 0.48
C LEU A 151 19.43 13.89 -1.03
N THR A 152 19.12 15.12 -1.40
CA THR A 152 19.13 15.62 -2.78
C THR A 152 19.33 17.13 -2.80
N SER A 153 20.04 17.64 -3.80
CA SER A 153 20.19 19.08 -4.03
C SER A 153 18.85 19.78 -4.30
N GLU A 154 17.85 19.01 -4.77
CA GLU A 154 16.49 19.48 -5.10
C GLU A 154 15.47 19.19 -3.98
N ASN A 155 15.88 19.24 -2.72
CA ASN A 155 15.06 18.80 -1.58
C ASN A 155 13.65 19.42 -1.51
N SER A 156 13.48 20.69 -1.86
CA SER A 156 12.16 21.34 -1.92
C SER A 156 11.27 20.76 -3.01
N LYS A 157 11.83 20.48 -4.20
CA LYS A 157 11.10 19.81 -5.30
C LYS A 157 10.80 18.35 -4.95
N ALA A 158 11.73 17.66 -4.28
CA ALA A 158 11.52 16.29 -3.83
C ALA A 158 10.36 16.18 -2.84
N LYS A 159 10.21 17.15 -1.92
CA LYS A 159 9.04 17.23 -1.05
C LYS A 159 7.74 17.37 -1.84
N ALA A 160 7.69 18.22 -2.85
CA ALA A 160 6.52 18.39 -3.72
C ALA A 160 6.22 17.13 -4.55
N ALA A 161 7.26 16.42 -5.05
CA ALA A 161 7.11 15.16 -5.77
C ALA A 161 6.63 14.02 -4.84
N TRP A 162 6.98 14.08 -3.56
CA TRP A 162 6.58 13.10 -2.55
C TRP A 162 5.09 13.18 -2.18
N GLU A 163 4.48 14.36 -2.11
CA GLU A 163 3.09 14.54 -1.66
C GLU A 163 2.09 13.61 -2.37
N PRO A 164 2.06 13.49 -3.71
CA PRO A 164 1.15 12.55 -4.39
C PRO A 164 1.54 11.07 -4.17
N LEU A 165 2.81 10.75 -3.97
CA LEU A 165 3.27 9.40 -3.69
C LEU A 165 2.93 8.96 -2.26
N ASP A 166 3.01 9.88 -1.28
CA ASP A 166 2.57 9.65 0.09
C ASP A 166 1.07 9.32 0.15
N ALA A 167 0.24 10.07 -0.59
CA ALA A 167 -1.19 9.78 -0.70
C ALA A 167 -1.45 8.40 -1.33
N THR A 168 -0.66 8.02 -2.33
CA THR A 168 -0.72 6.68 -2.93
C THR A 168 -0.32 5.60 -1.92
N ALA A 169 0.77 5.79 -1.18
CA ALA A 169 1.22 4.86 -0.15
C ALA A 169 0.16 4.68 0.96
N LYS A 170 -0.50 5.76 1.38
CA LYS A 170 -1.62 5.71 2.34
C LYS A 170 -2.80 4.90 1.81
N GLY A 171 -3.15 5.05 0.54
CA GLY A 171 -4.18 4.22 -0.12
C GLY A 171 -3.81 2.74 -0.14
N VAL A 172 -2.54 2.41 -0.46
CA VAL A 172 -2.03 1.03 -0.43
C VAL A 172 -2.07 0.47 0.99
N PHE A 173 -1.72 1.25 2.01
CA PHE A 173 -1.78 0.81 3.41
C PHE A 173 -3.22 0.56 3.84
N LEU A 174 -4.15 1.43 3.47
CA LEU A 174 -5.58 1.23 3.73
C LEU A 174 -6.08 -0.09 3.11
N THR A 175 -5.73 -0.37 1.84
CA THR A 175 -6.05 -1.65 1.20
C THR A 175 -5.48 -2.83 1.99
N ARG A 176 -4.19 -2.79 2.33
CA ARG A 176 -3.52 -3.86 3.08
C ARG A 176 -4.13 -4.06 4.45
N ASP A 177 -4.47 -2.98 5.15
CA ASP A 177 -5.14 -3.03 6.46
C ASP A 177 -6.50 -3.72 6.35
N LEU A 178 -7.33 -3.35 5.35
CA LEU A 178 -8.64 -3.97 5.12
C LEU A 178 -8.51 -5.47 4.83
N VAL A 179 -7.61 -5.84 3.92
CA VAL A 179 -7.42 -7.24 3.51
C VAL A 179 -6.82 -8.11 4.62
N SER A 180 -6.06 -7.51 5.55
CA SER A 180 -5.44 -8.22 6.67
C SER A 180 -6.35 -8.37 7.89
N GLU A 181 -7.45 -7.61 7.97
CA GLU A 181 -8.38 -7.71 9.10
C GLU A 181 -9.06 -9.08 9.15
N PRO A 182 -9.31 -9.64 10.34
CA PRO A 182 -10.09 -10.86 10.48
C PRO A 182 -11.59 -10.61 10.26
N PRO A 183 -12.34 -11.59 9.73
CA PRO A 183 -13.74 -11.39 9.34
C PRO A 183 -14.69 -11.14 10.51
N ASN A 184 -14.32 -11.53 11.73
CA ASN A 184 -15.09 -11.19 12.93
C ASN A 184 -14.97 -9.71 13.33
N VAL A 185 -14.03 -8.97 12.72
CA VAL A 185 -13.85 -7.53 12.89
C VAL A 185 -14.34 -6.77 11.67
N LEU A 186 -14.02 -7.26 10.46
CA LEU A 186 -14.36 -6.61 9.21
C LEU A 186 -15.53 -7.32 8.52
N ASP A 187 -16.73 -7.12 9.03
CA ASP A 187 -17.97 -7.53 8.38
C ASP A 187 -18.48 -6.44 7.39
N PRO A 188 -19.53 -6.70 6.59
CA PRO A 188 -20.01 -5.72 5.61
C PRO A 188 -20.42 -4.36 6.20
N PRO A 189 -21.15 -4.26 7.34
CA PRO A 189 -21.41 -2.99 8.01
C PRO A 189 -20.16 -2.23 8.43
N GLU A 190 -19.21 -2.89 9.10
CA GLU A 190 -17.95 -2.27 9.55
C GLU A 190 -17.13 -1.76 8.36
N MET A 191 -17.06 -2.56 7.29
CA MET A 191 -16.32 -2.14 6.09
C MET A 191 -16.96 -0.90 5.45
N ALA A 192 -18.29 -0.83 5.40
CA ALA A 192 -19.02 0.34 4.93
C ALA A 192 -18.77 1.57 5.81
N ASP A 193 -18.71 1.41 7.13
CA ASP A 193 -18.41 2.50 8.06
C ASP A 193 -16.96 3.00 7.93
N ARG A 194 -16.02 2.11 7.61
CA ARG A 194 -14.64 2.53 7.24
C ARG A 194 -14.62 3.32 5.94
N CYS A 195 -15.44 2.98 4.94
CA CYS A 195 -15.59 3.79 3.73
C CYS A 195 -16.15 5.19 4.04
N ARG A 196 -17.10 5.31 4.98
CA ARG A 196 -17.68 6.61 5.38
C ARG A 196 -16.63 7.61 5.81
N LYS A 197 -15.56 7.16 6.49
CA LYS A 197 -14.45 8.01 6.94
C LYS A 197 -13.69 8.68 5.79
N LEU A 198 -13.79 8.15 4.56
CA LEU A 198 -13.17 8.77 3.39
C LEU A 198 -13.81 10.11 3.01
N SER A 199 -14.99 10.45 3.56
CA SER A 199 -15.57 11.78 3.43
C SER A 199 -14.66 12.89 3.97
N GLU A 200 -13.81 12.59 4.95
CA GLU A 200 -12.79 13.49 5.49
C GLU A 200 -11.74 13.90 4.44
N LEU A 201 -11.55 13.06 3.40
CA LEU A 201 -10.69 13.36 2.26
C LEU A 201 -11.41 14.11 1.13
N GLY A 202 -12.71 14.42 1.31
CA GLY A 202 -13.53 15.13 0.34
C GLY A 202 -14.30 14.23 -0.65
N LEU A 203 -14.35 12.92 -0.43
CA LEU A 203 -15.23 12.03 -1.19
C LEU A 203 -16.69 12.21 -0.72
N LYS A 204 -17.63 12.15 -1.65
CA LYS A 204 -19.03 11.91 -1.31
C LYS A 204 -19.26 10.40 -1.22
N VAL A 205 -19.68 9.91 -0.05
CA VAL A 205 -19.89 8.49 0.20
C VAL A 205 -21.39 8.25 0.47
N GLU A 206 -21.97 7.36 -0.31
CA GLU A 206 -23.36 6.88 -0.15
C GLU A 206 -23.32 5.40 0.22
N ILE A 207 -24.17 4.99 1.17
CA ILE A 207 -24.26 3.61 1.63
C ILE A 207 -25.71 3.19 1.55
N LEU A 208 -25.98 2.14 0.76
CA LEU A 208 -27.29 1.54 0.63
C LEU A 208 -27.37 0.29 1.53
N GLY A 209 -28.43 0.21 2.31
CA GLY A 209 -28.75 -0.97 3.11
C GLY A 209 -29.65 -1.97 2.35
N PRO A 210 -30.04 -3.10 2.99
CA PRO A 210 -30.85 -4.15 2.36
C PRO A 210 -32.17 -3.64 1.79
N LYS A 211 -32.83 -2.71 2.48
CA LYS A 211 -34.14 -2.15 2.05
C LYS A 211 -34.02 -1.32 0.78
N GLU A 212 -33.02 -0.44 0.71
CA GLU A 212 -32.76 0.38 -0.47
C GLU A 212 -32.33 -0.48 -1.66
N MET A 213 -31.43 -1.44 -1.42
CA MET A 213 -30.99 -2.38 -2.46
C MET A 213 -32.16 -3.24 -2.97
N GLY A 214 -33.04 -3.70 -2.10
CA GLY A 214 -34.24 -4.45 -2.49
C GLY A 214 -35.17 -3.65 -3.39
N LYS A 215 -35.44 -2.37 -3.04
CA LYS A 215 -36.26 -1.46 -3.88
C LYS A 215 -35.63 -1.20 -5.25
N LEU A 216 -34.31 -1.20 -5.33
CA LEU A 216 -33.55 -0.98 -6.56
C LEU A 216 -33.36 -2.26 -7.40
N GLY A 217 -33.74 -3.45 -6.88
CA GLY A 217 -33.66 -4.70 -7.63
C GLY A 217 -32.29 -5.39 -7.57
N PHE A 218 -31.48 -5.19 -6.53
CA PHE A 218 -30.17 -5.87 -6.35
C PHE A 218 -30.34 -7.33 -5.90
N GLY A 219 -31.22 -8.11 -6.53
CA GLY A 219 -31.56 -9.47 -6.12
C GLY A 219 -30.35 -10.43 -6.12
N ALA A 220 -29.43 -10.30 -7.08
CA ALA A 220 -28.22 -11.12 -7.13
C ALA A 220 -27.30 -10.88 -5.92
N LEU A 221 -27.04 -9.62 -5.56
CA LEU A 221 -26.19 -9.28 -4.40
C LEU A 221 -26.87 -9.71 -3.08
N LEU A 222 -28.16 -9.46 -2.95
CA LEU A 222 -28.94 -9.84 -1.77
C LEU A 222 -29.00 -11.36 -1.62
N GLY A 223 -29.06 -12.11 -2.72
CA GLY A 223 -29.05 -13.57 -2.72
C GLY A 223 -27.77 -14.15 -2.10
N VAL A 224 -26.60 -13.61 -2.43
CA VAL A 224 -25.31 -14.04 -1.85
C VAL A 224 -25.30 -13.86 -0.32
N SER A 225 -25.86 -12.76 0.18
CA SER A 225 -25.87 -12.43 1.62
C SER A 225 -26.99 -13.14 2.41
N GLN A 226 -27.90 -13.81 1.73
CA GLN A 226 -29.15 -14.32 2.33
C GLN A 226 -28.89 -15.30 3.49
N GLY A 227 -27.78 -16.04 3.45
CA GLY A 227 -27.40 -16.99 4.49
C GLY A 227 -26.71 -16.37 5.72
N SER A 228 -26.26 -15.14 5.64
CA SER A 228 -25.55 -14.46 6.72
C SER A 228 -26.51 -13.70 7.64
N VAL A 229 -26.13 -13.59 8.92
CA VAL A 229 -26.76 -12.68 9.89
C VAL A 229 -26.25 -11.24 9.76
N LYS A 230 -25.19 -11.03 8.96
CA LYS A 230 -24.61 -9.72 8.70
C LYS A 230 -25.30 -9.06 7.52
N GLU A 231 -25.82 -7.86 7.73
CA GLU A 231 -26.54 -7.14 6.66
C GLU A 231 -25.57 -6.71 5.54
N PRO A 232 -25.94 -6.96 4.27
CA PRO A 232 -25.15 -6.49 3.14
C PRO A 232 -25.18 -4.96 3.01
N ARG A 233 -24.18 -4.41 2.32
CA ARG A 233 -24.08 -2.99 1.98
C ARG A 233 -23.63 -2.82 0.53
N MET A 234 -24.15 -1.78 -0.12
CA MET A 234 -23.56 -1.24 -1.34
C MET A 234 -22.97 0.13 -1.00
N VAL A 235 -21.69 0.33 -1.25
CA VAL A 235 -21.04 1.62 -1.02
C VAL A 235 -20.68 2.26 -2.35
N ILE A 236 -21.03 3.53 -2.51
CA ILE A 236 -20.78 4.37 -3.68
C ILE A 236 -19.91 5.54 -3.23
N MET A 237 -18.71 5.63 -3.78
CA MET A 237 -17.74 6.67 -3.44
C MET A 237 -17.51 7.56 -4.66
N HIS A 238 -17.82 8.85 -4.57
CA HIS A 238 -17.62 9.82 -5.65
C HIS A 238 -16.42 10.73 -5.36
N TRP A 239 -15.55 10.85 -6.35
CA TRP A 239 -14.47 11.82 -6.39
C TRP A 239 -14.65 12.71 -7.63
N ASN A 240 -14.86 14.03 -7.43
CA ASN A 240 -15.12 15.01 -8.50
C ASN A 240 -13.90 15.95 -8.66
N GLY A 241 -12.72 15.37 -8.91
CA GLY A 241 -11.46 16.10 -8.93
C GLY A 241 -11.25 16.98 -10.18
N ALA A 242 -11.86 16.61 -11.31
CA ALA A 242 -11.82 17.39 -12.53
C ALA A 242 -12.91 18.47 -12.55
N SER A 243 -14.11 18.13 -12.06
CA SER A 243 -15.29 19.02 -12.06
C SER A 243 -15.33 19.97 -10.87
N GLY A 244 -14.67 19.60 -9.77
CA GLY A 244 -14.70 20.29 -8.49
C GLY A 244 -15.78 19.78 -7.54
N ALA A 245 -15.55 19.96 -6.24
CA ALA A 245 -16.43 19.47 -5.18
C ALA A 245 -17.87 20.01 -5.35
N GLY A 246 -18.86 19.13 -5.18
CA GLY A 246 -20.29 19.47 -5.25
C GLY A 246 -20.84 19.70 -6.65
N LYS A 247 -20.03 19.62 -7.72
CA LYS A 247 -20.49 19.71 -9.11
C LYS A 247 -20.73 18.33 -9.70
N LYS A 248 -21.61 18.26 -10.70
CA LYS A 248 -21.76 17.04 -11.51
C LYS A 248 -20.53 16.87 -12.39
N PRO A 249 -20.07 15.61 -12.63
CA PRO A 249 -19.00 15.33 -13.58
C PRO A 249 -19.27 15.98 -14.95
N ARG A 250 -18.27 16.62 -15.53
CA ARG A 250 -18.39 17.24 -16.88
C ARG A 250 -18.46 16.18 -17.97
N ASP A 251 -17.73 15.08 -17.76
CA ASP A 251 -17.67 13.91 -18.65
C ASP A 251 -18.13 12.67 -17.88
N LYS A 252 -18.17 11.53 -18.56
CA LYS A 252 -18.45 10.26 -17.91
C LYS A 252 -17.30 9.94 -16.94
N PRO A 253 -17.57 9.76 -15.63
CA PRO A 253 -16.55 9.43 -14.67
C PRO A 253 -15.97 8.04 -14.95
N VAL A 254 -14.71 7.81 -14.56
CA VAL A 254 -14.14 6.47 -14.53
C VAL A 254 -14.77 5.70 -13.37
N VAL A 255 -15.29 4.51 -13.64
CA VAL A 255 -15.95 3.68 -12.62
C VAL A 255 -15.08 2.47 -12.28
N PHE A 256 -14.84 2.29 -10.99
CA PHE A 256 -14.14 1.13 -10.43
C PHE A 256 -15.12 0.31 -9.62
N VAL A 257 -15.17 -1.01 -9.89
CA VAL A 257 -16.07 -1.94 -9.18
C VAL A 257 -15.22 -2.97 -8.46
N GLY A 258 -15.52 -3.20 -7.17
CA GLY A 258 -14.77 -4.13 -6.33
C GLY A 258 -15.68 -5.18 -5.68
N LYS A 259 -15.30 -6.46 -5.82
CA LYS A 259 -15.90 -7.58 -5.07
C LYS A 259 -15.56 -7.41 -3.58
N GLY A 260 -16.58 -7.48 -2.72
CA GLY A 260 -16.45 -7.26 -1.28
C GLY A 260 -17.10 -8.35 -0.45
N VAL A 261 -16.80 -9.62 -0.73
CA VAL A 261 -17.22 -10.74 0.11
C VAL A 261 -16.30 -10.82 1.32
N THR A 262 -16.78 -10.34 2.47
CA THR A 262 -15.93 -10.17 3.68
C THR A 262 -15.51 -11.50 4.29
N PHE A 263 -16.31 -12.55 4.07
CA PHE A 263 -15.91 -13.94 4.27
C PHE A 263 -16.77 -14.84 3.37
N ASP A 264 -16.14 -15.80 2.69
CA ASP A 264 -16.81 -16.68 1.75
C ASP A 264 -16.65 -18.16 2.12
N THR A 265 -17.72 -18.75 2.66
CA THR A 265 -17.76 -20.19 2.92
C THR A 265 -18.12 -21.01 1.68
N GLY A 266 -18.53 -20.36 0.58
CA GLY A 266 -19.20 -20.98 -0.57
C GLY A 266 -20.72 -21.08 -0.42
N GLY A 267 -21.27 -20.73 0.74
CA GLY A 267 -22.69 -20.89 1.02
C GLY A 267 -23.09 -22.38 1.14
N ILE A 268 -24.21 -22.78 0.51
CA ILE A 268 -24.65 -24.19 0.46
C ILE A 268 -23.66 -25.05 -0.35
N SER A 269 -23.05 -24.49 -1.39
CA SER A 269 -21.93 -25.11 -2.13
C SER A 269 -20.63 -24.92 -1.35
N ILE A 270 -20.55 -25.50 -0.14
CA ILE A 270 -19.52 -25.23 0.84
C ILE A 270 -18.12 -25.60 0.36
N LYS A 271 -17.16 -24.72 0.59
CA LYS A 271 -15.74 -24.96 0.30
C LYS A 271 -15.14 -26.02 1.23
N PRO A 272 -14.06 -26.72 0.81
CA PRO A 272 -13.26 -27.54 1.72
C PRO A 272 -12.73 -26.72 2.90
N ALA A 273 -12.55 -27.36 4.05
CA ALA A 273 -12.04 -26.69 5.26
C ALA A 273 -10.59 -26.15 5.09
N GLY A 274 -9.73 -26.87 4.35
CA GLY A 274 -8.35 -26.45 4.11
C GLY A 274 -8.30 -25.19 3.23
N GLY A 275 -7.71 -24.11 3.74
CA GLY A 275 -7.59 -22.80 3.05
C GLY A 275 -8.83 -21.92 3.17
N MET A 276 -9.89 -22.36 3.85
CA MET A 276 -11.10 -21.52 4.02
C MET A 276 -10.78 -20.26 4.83
N GLU A 277 -9.83 -20.30 5.74
CA GLU A 277 -9.35 -19.14 6.52
C GLU A 277 -8.83 -18.00 5.64
N ASP A 278 -8.35 -18.30 4.43
CA ASP A 278 -7.90 -17.31 3.46
C ASP A 278 -9.05 -16.57 2.79
N MET A 279 -10.27 -17.06 2.91
CA MET A 279 -11.48 -16.42 2.36
C MET A 279 -11.84 -15.09 3.04
N LYS A 280 -11.15 -14.71 4.11
CA LYS A 280 -11.14 -13.33 4.63
C LYS A 280 -10.61 -12.32 3.60
N TRP A 281 -9.88 -12.79 2.58
CA TRP A 281 -9.32 -11.95 1.49
C TRP A 281 -10.27 -11.80 0.30
N ASP A 282 -11.40 -12.45 0.29
CA ASP A 282 -12.36 -12.42 -0.82
C ASP A 282 -13.03 -11.05 -1.03
N MET A 283 -12.66 -10.11 -0.20
CA MET A 283 -13.00 -8.69 -0.30
C MET A 283 -11.82 -7.81 -0.79
N ALA A 284 -10.71 -8.41 -1.24
CA ALA A 284 -9.52 -7.64 -1.65
C ALA A 284 -9.78 -6.72 -2.85
N GLY A 285 -10.70 -7.09 -3.75
CA GLY A 285 -11.17 -6.24 -4.84
C GLY A 285 -11.81 -4.95 -4.33
N ALA A 286 -12.72 -5.04 -3.37
CA ALA A 286 -13.32 -3.88 -2.70
C ALA A 286 -12.26 -3.07 -1.93
N GLY A 287 -11.39 -3.74 -1.18
CA GLY A 287 -10.27 -3.11 -0.49
C GLY A 287 -9.38 -2.28 -1.43
N THR A 288 -9.10 -2.82 -2.63
CA THR A 288 -8.32 -2.12 -3.66
C THR A 288 -9.05 -0.87 -4.18
N VAL A 289 -10.36 -0.97 -4.45
CA VAL A 289 -11.16 0.18 -4.88
C VAL A 289 -11.21 1.26 -3.79
N ILE A 290 -11.40 0.87 -2.54
CA ILE A 290 -11.42 1.80 -1.39
C ILE A 290 -10.07 2.52 -1.26
N GLY A 291 -8.96 1.79 -1.30
CA GLY A 291 -7.62 2.37 -1.25
C GLY A 291 -7.30 3.26 -2.45
N LEU A 292 -7.74 2.89 -3.66
CA LEU A 292 -7.62 3.71 -4.85
C LEU A 292 -8.38 5.04 -4.71
N MET A 293 -9.64 4.99 -4.25
CA MET A 293 -10.44 6.21 -4.05
C MET A 293 -9.82 7.13 -2.98
N ALA A 294 -9.27 6.55 -1.90
CA ALA A 294 -8.52 7.31 -0.90
C ALA A 294 -7.26 7.96 -1.50
N ALA A 295 -6.51 7.24 -2.35
CA ALA A 295 -5.33 7.77 -3.02
C ALA A 295 -5.67 8.88 -4.01
N LEU A 296 -6.74 8.74 -4.80
CA LEU A 296 -7.21 9.78 -5.74
C LEU A 296 -7.57 11.07 -5.00
N ALA A 297 -8.31 10.96 -3.90
CA ALA A 297 -8.70 12.10 -3.08
C ALA A 297 -7.49 12.72 -2.37
N GLY A 298 -6.66 11.91 -1.73
CA GLY A 298 -5.48 12.39 -1.00
C GLY A 298 -4.48 13.13 -1.88
N ARG A 299 -4.26 12.70 -3.12
CA ARG A 299 -3.42 13.38 -4.11
C ARG A 299 -4.14 14.47 -4.91
N LYS A 300 -5.41 14.72 -4.62
CA LYS A 300 -6.26 15.71 -5.35
C LYS A 300 -6.22 15.51 -6.87
N ALA A 301 -6.36 14.24 -7.29
CA ALA A 301 -6.26 13.84 -8.69
C ALA A 301 -7.29 14.57 -9.55
N LYS A 302 -6.87 15.09 -10.70
CA LYS A 302 -7.72 15.85 -11.65
C LYS A 302 -8.54 14.91 -12.55
N VAL A 303 -9.32 14.02 -11.93
CA VAL A 303 -10.20 13.04 -12.57
C VAL A 303 -11.51 12.99 -11.82
N ASP A 304 -12.61 12.74 -12.52
CA ASP A 304 -13.87 12.37 -11.89
C ASP A 304 -13.95 10.84 -11.87
N ALA A 305 -14.15 10.27 -10.69
CA ALA A 305 -14.16 8.83 -10.47
C ALA A 305 -15.28 8.39 -9.53
N ILE A 306 -15.77 7.18 -9.74
CA ILE A 306 -16.74 6.51 -8.86
C ILE A 306 -16.18 5.14 -8.47
N GLY A 307 -16.08 4.89 -7.18
CA GLY A 307 -15.83 3.55 -6.63
C GLY A 307 -17.15 2.91 -6.19
N LEU A 308 -17.41 1.70 -6.66
CA LEU A 308 -18.57 0.89 -6.28
C LEU A 308 -18.08 -0.39 -5.61
N VAL A 309 -18.54 -0.68 -4.39
CA VAL A 309 -18.21 -1.94 -3.71
C VAL A 309 -19.46 -2.57 -3.13
N GLY A 310 -19.77 -3.81 -3.56
CA GLY A 310 -20.80 -4.65 -2.99
C GLY A 310 -20.22 -5.45 -1.84
N LEU A 311 -20.73 -5.24 -0.62
CA LEU A 311 -20.23 -5.83 0.61
C LEU A 311 -21.23 -6.86 1.12
N VAL A 312 -20.82 -8.11 1.18
CA VAL A 312 -21.64 -9.25 1.61
C VAL A 312 -20.79 -10.23 2.41
N GLU A 313 -21.43 -11.12 3.13
CA GLU A 313 -20.82 -12.30 3.71
C GLU A 313 -21.60 -13.53 3.21
N ASN A 314 -20.90 -14.53 2.66
CA ASN A 314 -21.52 -15.73 2.10
C ASN A 314 -21.43 -16.89 3.11
N MET A 315 -22.56 -17.25 3.70
CA MET A 315 -22.65 -18.24 4.76
C MET A 315 -23.72 -19.30 4.48
N PRO A 316 -23.52 -20.57 4.88
CA PRO A 316 -24.55 -21.58 4.85
C PRO A 316 -25.51 -21.36 6.02
N SER A 317 -26.80 -21.44 5.75
CA SER A 317 -27.87 -21.44 6.78
C SER A 317 -29.17 -21.99 6.21
N GLY A 318 -30.17 -22.11 7.05
CA GLY A 318 -31.52 -22.47 6.61
C GLY A 318 -32.17 -21.46 5.66
N ASN A 319 -31.67 -20.22 5.62
CA ASN A 319 -32.14 -19.15 4.73
C ASN A 319 -31.25 -18.92 3.53
N ALA A 320 -30.12 -19.64 3.41
CA ALA A 320 -29.16 -19.39 2.36
C ALA A 320 -29.71 -19.69 0.97
N GLN A 321 -29.20 -18.96 -0.03
CA GLN A 321 -29.43 -19.24 -1.43
C GLN A 321 -28.95 -20.64 -1.78
N ARG A 322 -29.67 -21.33 -2.68
CA ARG A 322 -29.40 -22.73 -3.04
C ARG A 322 -29.07 -22.85 -4.52
N PRO A 323 -28.30 -23.85 -4.94
CA PRO A 323 -28.25 -24.23 -6.34
C PRO A 323 -29.68 -24.53 -6.86
N GLY A 324 -29.99 -24.00 -8.04
CA GLY A 324 -31.32 -24.07 -8.64
C GLY A 324 -32.24 -22.88 -8.29
N ASP A 325 -31.89 -22.02 -7.35
CA ASP A 325 -32.65 -20.79 -7.11
C ASP A 325 -32.48 -19.82 -8.29
N VAL A 326 -33.50 -19.02 -8.57
CA VAL A 326 -33.46 -17.98 -9.60
C VAL A 326 -33.61 -16.62 -8.93
N VAL A 327 -32.62 -15.74 -9.20
CA VAL A 327 -32.62 -14.36 -8.72
C VAL A 327 -32.72 -13.38 -9.87
N THR A 328 -33.19 -12.16 -9.59
CA THR A 328 -33.26 -11.08 -10.58
C THR A 328 -32.16 -10.07 -10.31
N SER A 329 -31.36 -9.76 -11.34
CA SER A 329 -30.34 -8.73 -11.27
C SER A 329 -30.92 -7.32 -11.33
N TYR A 330 -30.10 -6.31 -10.99
CA TYR A 330 -30.48 -4.89 -11.09
C TYR A 330 -30.96 -4.50 -12.50
N SER A 331 -30.43 -5.10 -13.56
CA SER A 331 -30.86 -4.87 -14.95
C SER A 331 -32.18 -5.58 -15.32
N GLY A 332 -32.79 -6.31 -14.41
CA GLY A 332 -34.03 -7.05 -14.62
C GLY A 332 -33.84 -8.44 -15.27
N GLN A 333 -32.60 -8.88 -15.50
CA GLN A 333 -32.33 -10.21 -16.02
C GLN A 333 -32.43 -11.26 -14.90
N THR A 334 -32.94 -12.43 -15.23
CA THR A 334 -32.99 -13.58 -14.34
C THR A 334 -31.68 -14.37 -14.42
N ILE A 335 -31.20 -14.84 -13.29
CA ILE A 335 -29.96 -15.61 -13.14
C ILE A 335 -30.33 -16.89 -12.38
N GLU A 336 -30.14 -18.04 -13.01
CA GLU A 336 -30.19 -19.34 -12.34
C GLU A 336 -28.85 -19.56 -11.60
N VAL A 337 -28.95 -19.85 -10.32
CA VAL A 337 -27.78 -20.11 -9.48
C VAL A 337 -27.40 -21.58 -9.62
N ILE A 338 -26.31 -21.87 -10.31
CA ILE A 338 -25.78 -23.24 -10.46
C ILE A 338 -24.92 -23.63 -9.26
N ASN A 339 -24.17 -22.67 -8.72
CA ASN A 339 -23.29 -22.83 -7.57
C ASN A 339 -23.38 -21.57 -6.70
N THR A 340 -23.39 -21.72 -5.39
CA THR A 340 -23.55 -20.61 -4.44
C THR A 340 -22.21 -20.03 -3.96
N ASP A 341 -21.08 -20.54 -4.43
CA ASP A 341 -19.74 -19.98 -4.15
C ASP A 341 -19.61 -18.64 -4.92
N ALA A 342 -19.37 -17.54 -4.18
CA ALA A 342 -19.51 -16.17 -4.71
C ALA A 342 -18.20 -15.56 -5.25
#